data_beaeb717621161bbd3eca7faf4390d33
#
_entry.id   beaeb717621161bbd3eca7faf4390d33
#
_cell.length_a   1.000
_cell.length_b   1.000
_cell.length_c   1.000
_cell.angle_alpha   90.00
_cell.angle_beta   90.00
_cell.angle_gamma   90.00
#
_symmetry.space_group_name_H-M   'P 1'
#
loop_
_entity.id
_entity.type
_entity.pdbx_description
1 polymer ?
#
loop_
_entity_poly.entity_id
_entity_poly.type
_entity_poly.pdbx_seq_one_letter_code
_entity_poly.pdbx_strand_id
1 'polypeptide(L)'
;MKRIVSLLMVIAITLPLMAQSHFVPVIAVPDCPEKAHIAEMIKMAGCYPEMVDTTDDIDATEWDGAVTPDGWVKHGEEYSIHFYRAIAERNIPHIGTSKAARQIDLEMKQLPYEEIAFEELVRKAMTFKRAKNLMDGMLTIDTHCDLPEGYAKGYSVGKKTESQCSVQKMEEGHLDAQVLISFLWQGPTDDASSQKAVEKNLRQIEEIIEDVGKYPDLCGLAKTPEEAEALRNQGRKAFFIGVENGYGIGKDLGNIKKMRDLGVVYITLCHFRDNSICNTSSRHGSDPSKGLTEYGRQVVEEMNRQGIMIDLSHPSAGTFWDCIKYSKAPVICSHSGAKAVYGHDRGLDDRQLKALAENGGVIQVYSVPEYLGRSRSSMTIDDMMAHFNHCVEVAGAEHVGIGSDFDGGGGVWGCNGDNDLINLTVKMLEHGYTPTQIRGFWGGNFMRVMKEVQSIASRD
;
A
#
# COMPACT_ATOMS: atom_id res chain seq x y z
N MET A 1 -11.27 -19.54 36.83
CA MET A 1 -11.29 -20.93 36.38
C MET A 1 -12.63 -21.42 35.79
N LYS A 2 -13.79 -21.36 36.47
CA LYS A 2 -15.07 -21.90 35.91
C LYS A 2 -15.62 -21.18 34.68
N ARG A 3 -15.34 -19.88 34.44
CA ARG A 3 -15.76 -19.15 33.22
C ARG A 3 -14.87 -19.44 32.01
N ILE A 4 -13.59 -19.75 32.22
CA ILE A 4 -12.64 -20.14 31.18
C ILE A 4 -13.02 -21.49 30.56
N VAL A 5 -13.47 -22.46 31.38
CA VAL A 5 -13.88 -23.80 30.91
C VAL A 5 -15.16 -23.75 30.05
N SER A 6 -16.10 -22.86 30.33
CA SER A 6 -17.35 -22.74 29.52
C SER A 6 -17.11 -22.11 28.15
N LEU A 7 -16.15 -21.17 28.01
CA LEU A 7 -15.81 -20.57 26.73
C LEU A 7 -15.01 -21.56 25.84
N LEU A 8 -14.13 -22.35 26.45
CA LEU A 8 -13.35 -23.39 25.79
C LEU A 8 -14.25 -24.52 25.21
N MET A 9 -15.40 -24.85 25.84
CA MET A 9 -16.34 -25.81 25.26
C MET A 9 -17.05 -25.30 24.00
N VAL A 10 -17.31 -24.01 23.86
CA VAL A 10 -17.91 -23.43 22.65
C VAL A 10 -16.93 -23.41 21.49
N ILE A 11 -15.65 -23.14 21.76
CA ILE A 11 -14.58 -23.14 20.74
C ILE A 11 -14.27 -24.59 20.31
N ALA A 12 -14.27 -25.57 21.21
CA ALA A 12 -13.99 -26.96 20.90
C ALA A 12 -15.08 -27.65 20.05
N ILE A 13 -16.31 -27.14 20.04
CA ILE A 13 -17.42 -27.75 19.26
C ILE A 13 -17.42 -27.25 17.79
N THR A 14 -16.76 -26.14 17.48
CA THR A 14 -16.62 -25.63 16.10
C THR A 14 -15.33 -26.06 15.38
N LEU A 15 -14.42 -26.74 16.06
CA LEU A 15 -13.11 -27.17 15.57
C LEU A 15 -13.03 -28.43 14.69
N PRO A 16 -14.01 -29.35 14.58
CA PRO A 16 -13.83 -30.57 13.76
C PRO A 16 -13.74 -30.33 12.25
N LEU A 17 -14.03 -29.12 11.75
CA LEU A 17 -13.93 -28.78 10.31
C LEU A 17 -12.65 -28.00 9.93
N MET A 18 -11.79 -27.68 10.89
CA MET A 18 -10.55 -26.91 10.65
C MET A 18 -9.27 -27.76 10.66
N ALA A 19 -9.37 -29.05 10.42
CA ALA A 19 -8.20 -29.96 10.36
C ALA A 19 -7.37 -29.83 9.07
N GLN A 20 -7.26 -28.62 8.51
CA GLN A 20 -6.21 -28.30 7.54
C GLN A 20 -5.18 -27.41 8.23
N SER A 21 -3.93 -27.83 8.26
CA SER A 21 -2.80 -27.20 8.95
C SER A 21 -2.59 -25.71 8.66
N HIS A 22 -3.21 -25.19 7.61
CA HIS A 22 -3.12 -23.77 7.20
C HIS A 22 -4.02 -22.79 8.01
N PHE A 23 -4.88 -23.28 8.91
CA PHE A 23 -5.81 -22.42 9.66
C PHE A 23 -5.50 -22.29 11.15
N VAL A 24 -4.55 -23.04 11.66
CA VAL A 24 -4.15 -22.98 13.08
C VAL A 24 -3.10 -21.89 13.26
N PRO A 25 -3.36 -20.84 14.06
CA PRO A 25 -2.36 -19.83 14.34
C PRO A 25 -1.15 -20.41 15.06
N VAL A 26 0.02 -19.95 14.64
CA VAL A 26 1.32 -20.26 15.27
C VAL A 26 1.69 -19.10 16.19
N ILE A 27 1.94 -19.39 17.47
CA ILE A 27 2.30 -18.39 18.47
C ILE A 27 3.71 -18.68 18.98
N ALA A 28 4.64 -17.74 18.77
CA ALA A 28 6.01 -17.83 19.23
C ALA A 28 6.11 -17.75 20.75
N VAL A 29 6.85 -18.67 21.32
CA VAL A 29 7.17 -18.72 22.76
C VAL A 29 8.68 -18.65 22.92
N PRO A 30 9.22 -17.52 23.43
CA PRO A 30 10.66 -17.38 23.63
C PRO A 30 11.16 -18.31 24.75
N ASP A 31 12.47 -18.55 24.76
CA ASP A 31 13.10 -19.33 25.84
C ASP A 31 13.07 -18.60 27.18
N CYS A 32 12.01 -18.80 27.92
CA CYS A 32 11.75 -18.19 29.22
C CYS A 32 11.41 -19.25 30.31
N PRO A 33 11.50 -18.92 31.59
CA PRO A 33 11.18 -19.88 32.68
C PRO A 33 9.79 -20.48 32.61
N GLU A 34 8.81 -19.71 32.12
CA GLU A 34 7.39 -20.08 32.01
C GLU A 34 7.03 -20.75 30.70
N LYS A 35 7.99 -20.97 29.77
CA LYS A 35 7.70 -21.42 28.39
C LYS A 35 6.82 -22.66 28.30
N ALA A 36 7.02 -23.64 29.17
CA ALA A 36 6.21 -24.86 29.18
C ALA A 36 4.74 -24.60 29.53
N HIS A 37 4.50 -23.71 30.50
CA HIS A 37 3.15 -23.33 30.91
C HIS A 37 2.47 -22.49 29.80
N ILE A 38 3.19 -21.56 29.23
CA ILE A 38 2.71 -20.73 28.09
C ILE A 38 2.35 -21.62 26.91
N ALA A 39 3.20 -22.58 26.54
CA ALA A 39 2.93 -23.54 25.48
C ALA A 39 1.66 -24.36 25.69
N GLU A 40 1.40 -24.81 26.92
CA GLU A 40 0.15 -25.51 27.24
C GLU A 40 -1.08 -24.60 27.13
N MET A 41 -0.99 -23.35 27.56
CA MET A 41 -2.09 -22.38 27.38
C MET A 41 -2.39 -22.14 25.90
N ILE A 42 -1.37 -22.02 25.06
CA ILE A 42 -1.50 -21.85 23.59
C ILE A 42 -2.21 -23.06 22.96
N LYS A 43 -1.78 -24.27 23.31
CA LYS A 43 -2.44 -25.50 22.85
C LYS A 43 -3.90 -25.60 23.30
N MET A 44 -4.19 -25.26 24.57
CA MET A 44 -5.57 -25.24 25.09
C MET A 44 -6.46 -24.23 24.35
N ALA A 45 -5.89 -23.15 23.82
CA ALA A 45 -6.59 -22.17 23.00
C ALA A 45 -6.73 -22.59 21.52
N GLY A 46 -6.28 -23.79 21.16
CA GLY A 46 -6.37 -24.30 19.78
C GLY A 46 -5.32 -23.72 18.84
N CYS A 47 -4.25 -23.14 19.36
CA CYS A 47 -3.11 -22.61 18.61
C CYS A 47 -1.89 -23.55 18.72
N TYR A 48 -0.93 -23.37 17.82
CA TYR A 48 0.35 -24.10 17.88
C TYR A 48 1.42 -23.24 18.57
N PRO A 49 2.06 -23.72 19.64
CA PRO A 49 3.20 -23.03 20.25
C PRO A 49 4.48 -23.34 19.48
N GLU A 50 5.13 -22.34 18.92
CA GLU A 50 6.44 -22.44 18.32
C GLU A 50 7.49 -22.03 19.35
N MET A 51 8.40 -22.97 19.67
CA MET A 51 9.46 -22.72 20.66
C MET A 51 10.64 -22.07 19.98
N VAL A 52 10.94 -20.83 20.37
CA VAL A 52 12.02 -20.02 19.79
C VAL A 52 13.12 -19.88 20.81
N ASP A 53 14.09 -20.79 20.77
CA ASP A 53 15.13 -20.91 21.80
C ASP A 53 16.44 -20.20 21.42
N THR A 54 16.65 -19.92 20.10
CA THR A 54 17.85 -19.28 19.56
C THR A 54 17.51 -18.18 18.54
N THR A 55 18.49 -17.37 18.16
CA THR A 55 18.34 -16.40 17.08
C THR A 55 18.07 -17.06 15.73
N ASP A 56 18.66 -18.23 15.50
CA ASP A 56 18.42 -19.01 14.27
C ASP A 56 16.95 -19.49 14.18
N ASP A 57 16.33 -19.85 15.32
CA ASP A 57 14.92 -20.21 15.39
C ASP A 57 14.02 -18.99 15.08
N ILE A 58 14.42 -17.78 15.53
CA ILE A 58 13.72 -16.52 15.22
C ILE A 58 13.67 -16.30 13.71
N ASP A 59 14.78 -16.54 13.01
CA ASP A 59 14.89 -16.29 11.58
C ASP A 59 14.24 -17.39 10.73
N ALA A 60 14.23 -18.62 11.24
CA ALA A 60 13.77 -19.81 10.49
C ALA A 60 12.26 -20.06 10.56
N THR A 61 11.54 -19.43 11.50
CA THR A 61 10.12 -19.74 11.74
C THR A 61 9.19 -18.57 11.48
N GLU A 62 7.95 -18.86 11.05
CA GLU A 62 6.88 -17.89 10.84
C GLU A 62 5.86 -17.98 11.98
N TRP A 63 5.38 -16.81 12.45
CA TRP A 63 4.42 -16.71 13.54
C TRP A 63 3.20 -15.88 13.15
N ASP A 64 2.08 -16.14 13.81
CA ASP A 64 0.85 -15.36 13.73
C ASP A 64 0.60 -14.57 15.02
N GLY A 65 1.39 -14.82 16.05
CA GLY A 65 1.39 -14.13 17.35
C GLY A 65 2.64 -14.44 18.13
N ALA A 66 2.92 -13.68 19.18
CA ALA A 66 4.06 -13.90 20.05
C ALA A 66 3.74 -13.57 21.53
N VAL A 67 4.44 -14.22 22.45
CA VAL A 67 4.42 -13.87 23.87
C VAL A 67 5.74 -13.21 24.25
N THR A 68 5.67 -12.00 24.79
CA THR A 68 6.84 -11.22 25.23
C THR A 68 6.80 -11.02 26.75
N PRO A 69 7.40 -11.92 27.56
CA PRO A 69 7.37 -11.82 29.00
C PRO A 69 8.06 -10.55 29.53
N ASP A 70 7.43 -9.85 30.47
CA ASP A 70 7.98 -8.63 31.05
C ASP A 70 9.31 -8.86 31.77
N GLY A 71 10.27 -7.98 31.48
CA GLY A 71 11.58 -7.95 32.17
C GLY A 71 12.48 -9.16 31.92
N TRP A 72 12.10 -10.04 30.98
CA TRP A 72 12.84 -11.25 30.73
C TRP A 72 14.01 -11.01 29.73
N VAL A 73 15.19 -11.51 30.10
CA VAL A 73 16.41 -11.53 29.26
C VAL A 73 17.20 -12.79 29.63
N LYS A 74 16.97 -13.91 28.92
CA LYS A 74 17.65 -15.17 29.26
C LYS A 74 19.01 -15.34 28.53
N HIS A 75 19.09 -14.98 27.29
CA HIS A 75 20.27 -15.11 26.42
C HIS A 75 21.04 -13.80 26.22
N GLY A 76 20.80 -12.79 27.09
CA GLY A 76 21.37 -11.46 26.95
C GLY A 76 20.49 -10.50 26.14
N GLU A 77 20.91 -9.25 26.14
CA GLU A 77 20.19 -8.15 25.50
C GLU A 77 20.06 -8.36 23.97
N GLU A 78 21.07 -8.95 23.33
CA GLU A 78 21.11 -9.18 21.90
C GLU A 78 19.99 -10.11 21.40
N TYR A 79 19.76 -11.25 22.04
CA TYR A 79 18.66 -12.16 21.69
C TYR A 79 17.28 -11.49 21.86
N SER A 80 17.08 -10.81 22.99
CA SER A 80 15.80 -10.15 23.25
C SER A 80 15.51 -9.04 22.27
N ILE A 81 16.51 -8.23 21.90
CA ILE A 81 16.38 -7.19 20.88
C ILE A 81 16.05 -7.83 19.53
N HIS A 82 16.72 -8.92 19.15
CA HIS A 82 16.46 -9.61 17.89
C HIS A 82 15.02 -10.16 17.84
N PHE A 83 14.56 -10.80 18.92
CA PHE A 83 13.20 -11.33 19.04
C PHE A 83 12.13 -10.22 18.91
N TYR A 84 12.27 -9.12 19.65
CA TYR A 84 11.33 -8.00 19.60
C TYR A 84 11.36 -7.29 18.25
N ARG A 85 12.53 -7.18 17.62
CA ARG A 85 12.66 -6.61 16.28
C ARG A 85 11.96 -7.48 15.23
N ALA A 86 12.10 -8.79 15.29
CA ALA A 86 11.38 -9.71 14.41
C ALA A 86 9.86 -9.61 14.57
N ILE A 87 9.35 -9.42 15.78
CA ILE A 87 7.93 -9.16 16.04
C ILE A 87 7.48 -7.87 15.33
N ALA A 88 8.22 -6.78 15.50
CA ALA A 88 7.88 -5.49 14.91
C ALA A 88 8.02 -5.50 13.38
N GLU A 89 9.08 -6.06 12.83
CA GLU A 89 9.30 -6.19 11.38
C GLU A 89 8.23 -7.00 10.67
N ARG A 90 7.69 -8.02 11.34
CA ARG A 90 6.67 -8.93 10.81
C ARG A 90 5.25 -8.53 11.22
N ASN A 91 5.08 -7.40 11.92
CA ASN A 91 3.78 -6.90 12.43
C ASN A 91 2.99 -7.92 13.27
N ILE A 92 3.68 -8.77 14.01
CA ILE A 92 3.08 -9.90 14.72
C ILE A 92 2.37 -9.42 15.99
N PRO A 93 1.07 -9.74 16.19
CA PRO A 93 0.38 -9.50 17.46
C PRO A 93 1.11 -10.15 18.63
N HIS A 94 1.35 -9.41 19.71
CA HIS A 94 2.05 -9.94 20.88
C HIS A 94 1.44 -9.46 22.19
N ILE A 95 1.70 -10.19 23.28
CA ILE A 95 1.43 -9.78 24.64
C ILE A 95 2.74 -9.61 25.38
N GLY A 96 2.77 -8.61 26.23
CA GLY A 96 3.93 -8.21 27.01
C GLY A 96 4.33 -6.77 26.69
N THR A 97 4.93 -6.11 27.64
CA THR A 97 5.22 -4.67 27.57
C THR A 97 6.64 -4.36 27.98
N SER A 98 7.59 -5.18 27.55
CA SER A 98 8.99 -4.92 27.91
C SER A 98 9.46 -3.56 27.39
N LYS A 99 10.38 -2.92 28.11
CA LYS A 99 10.96 -1.64 27.69
C LYS A 99 11.63 -1.74 26.32
N ALA A 100 12.26 -2.89 26.02
CA ALA A 100 12.89 -3.13 24.72
C ALA A 100 11.88 -3.23 23.59
N ALA A 101 10.77 -3.96 23.77
CA ALA A 101 9.70 -4.04 22.79
C ALA A 101 9.12 -2.65 22.48
N ARG A 102 8.78 -1.87 23.51
CA ARG A 102 8.27 -0.49 23.31
C ARG A 102 9.23 0.42 22.57
N GLN A 103 10.55 0.29 22.81
CA GLN A 103 11.54 1.10 22.10
C GLN A 103 11.58 0.74 20.61
N ILE A 104 11.52 -0.55 20.28
CA ILE A 104 11.50 -1.04 18.90
C ILE A 104 10.22 -0.60 18.19
N ASP A 105 9.05 -0.72 18.84
CA ASP A 105 7.78 -0.23 18.29
C ASP A 105 7.86 1.26 17.91
N LEU A 106 8.46 2.09 18.78
CA LEU A 106 8.67 3.51 18.50
C LEU A 106 9.62 3.76 17.33
N GLU A 107 10.74 3.04 17.25
CA GLU A 107 11.72 3.16 16.16
C GLU A 107 11.12 2.78 14.82
N MET A 108 10.28 1.75 14.78
CA MET A 108 9.64 1.24 13.57
C MET A 108 8.28 1.86 13.28
N LYS A 109 7.82 2.83 14.08
CA LYS A 109 6.48 3.41 14.01
C LYS A 109 5.35 2.37 14.06
N GLN A 110 5.56 1.28 14.79
CA GLN A 110 4.52 0.32 15.06
C GLN A 110 3.58 0.83 16.16
N LEU A 111 2.31 0.45 16.10
CA LEU A 111 1.38 0.71 17.18
C LEU A 111 1.79 -0.15 18.39
N PRO A 112 2.18 0.45 19.53
CA PRO A 112 2.58 -0.33 20.69
C PRO A 112 1.39 -1.14 21.20
N TYR A 113 1.59 -2.42 21.40
CA TYR A 113 0.60 -3.27 22.04
C TYR A 113 0.70 -3.06 23.56
N GLU A 114 -0.38 -2.56 24.14
CA GLU A 114 -0.55 -2.57 25.59
C GLU A 114 -0.72 -4.00 26.09
N GLU A 115 -0.62 -4.20 27.42
CA GLU A 115 -0.89 -5.50 28.03
C GLU A 115 -2.31 -5.94 27.66
N ILE A 116 -2.40 -6.98 26.83
CA ILE A 116 -3.67 -7.54 26.37
C ILE A 116 -3.92 -8.90 27.05
N ALA A 117 -5.17 -9.28 27.24
CA ALA A 117 -5.54 -10.60 27.72
C ALA A 117 -5.13 -11.68 26.70
N PHE A 118 -4.80 -12.88 27.16
CA PHE A 118 -4.40 -13.98 26.30
C PHE A 118 -5.45 -14.32 25.22
N GLU A 119 -6.74 -14.23 25.56
CA GLU A 119 -7.84 -14.41 24.61
C GLU A 119 -7.82 -13.38 23.50
N GLU A 120 -7.41 -12.16 23.81
CA GLU A 120 -7.26 -11.09 22.82
C GLU A 120 -6.08 -11.36 21.88
N LEU A 121 -4.95 -11.86 22.39
CA LEU A 121 -3.83 -12.31 21.56
C LEU A 121 -4.29 -13.38 20.55
N VAL A 122 -5.01 -14.41 21.05
CA VAL A 122 -5.53 -15.49 20.18
C VAL A 122 -6.44 -14.93 19.09
N ARG A 123 -7.34 -14.01 19.46
CA ARG A 123 -8.25 -13.36 18.51
C ARG A 123 -7.46 -12.57 17.44
N LYS A 124 -6.45 -11.81 17.86
CA LYS A 124 -5.57 -11.03 16.96
C LYS A 124 -4.76 -11.97 16.05
N ALA A 125 -4.16 -13.03 16.59
CA ALA A 125 -3.42 -14.03 15.81
C ALA A 125 -4.30 -14.73 14.77
N MET A 126 -5.55 -15.05 15.11
CA MET A 126 -6.52 -15.59 14.16
C MET A 126 -6.85 -14.61 13.03
N THR A 127 -7.04 -13.32 13.37
CA THR A 127 -7.31 -12.28 12.36
C THR A 127 -6.10 -12.07 11.46
N PHE A 128 -4.90 -12.03 12.05
CA PHE A 128 -3.64 -11.89 11.31
C PHE A 128 -3.42 -13.08 10.36
N LYS A 129 -3.60 -14.31 10.85
CA LYS A 129 -3.54 -15.52 10.01
C LYS A 129 -4.52 -15.47 8.84
N ARG A 130 -5.75 -15.02 9.10
CA ARG A 130 -6.76 -14.83 8.06
C ARG A 130 -6.34 -13.77 7.05
N ALA A 131 -5.74 -12.67 7.48
CA ALA A 131 -5.21 -11.62 6.61
C ALA A 131 -4.12 -12.17 5.68
N LYS A 132 -3.13 -12.89 6.22
CA LYS A 132 -2.08 -13.57 5.42
C LYS A 132 -2.70 -14.47 4.35
N ASN A 133 -3.56 -15.41 4.74
CA ASN A 133 -4.19 -16.35 3.81
C ASN A 133 -5.00 -15.66 2.71
N LEU A 134 -5.63 -14.52 3.02
CA LEU A 134 -6.36 -13.75 2.01
C LEU A 134 -5.41 -13.08 1.03
N MET A 135 -4.33 -12.44 1.51
CA MET A 135 -3.36 -11.75 0.67
C MET A 135 -2.60 -12.75 -0.22
N ASP A 136 -2.17 -13.89 0.33
CA ASP A 136 -1.53 -14.97 -0.44
C ASP A 136 -2.43 -15.57 -1.53
N GLY A 137 -3.74 -15.50 -1.35
CA GLY A 137 -4.76 -16.00 -2.30
C GLY A 137 -5.21 -15.01 -3.37
N MET A 138 -4.61 -13.81 -3.47
CA MET A 138 -5.01 -12.77 -4.44
C MET A 138 -3.79 -11.94 -4.88
N LEU A 139 -3.90 -11.28 -6.03
CA LEU A 139 -2.92 -10.25 -6.43
C LEU A 139 -3.14 -9.00 -5.58
N THR A 140 -2.09 -8.58 -4.86
CA THR A 140 -2.08 -7.34 -4.07
C THR A 140 -1.23 -6.29 -4.75
N ILE A 141 -1.69 -5.03 -4.76
CA ILE A 141 -0.95 -3.90 -5.36
C ILE A 141 -1.06 -2.64 -4.50
N ASP A 142 0.06 -1.96 -4.35
CA ASP A 142 0.14 -0.56 -3.97
C ASP A 142 0.38 0.30 -5.22
N THR A 143 -0.44 1.31 -5.43
CA THR A 143 -0.49 2.02 -6.71
C THR A 143 0.37 3.27 -6.78
N HIS A 144 1.14 3.61 -5.73
CA HIS A 144 2.01 4.78 -5.75
C HIS A 144 3.17 4.68 -4.76
N CYS A 145 4.40 4.64 -5.27
CA CYS A 145 5.63 4.57 -4.47
C CYS A 145 6.77 5.35 -5.14
N ASP A 146 7.36 6.30 -4.40
CA ASP A 146 8.43 7.18 -4.87
C ASP A 146 9.85 6.65 -4.59
N LEU A 147 10.03 5.34 -4.40
CA LEU A 147 11.35 4.71 -4.23
C LEU A 147 12.39 5.24 -5.25
N PRO A 148 12.06 5.49 -6.54
CA PRO A 148 13.01 6.02 -7.51
C PRO A 148 13.65 7.37 -7.13
N GLU A 149 12.98 8.21 -6.34
CA GLU A 149 13.55 9.45 -5.79
C GLU A 149 14.76 9.19 -4.85
N GLY A 150 14.87 7.97 -4.34
CA GLY A 150 15.97 7.50 -3.50
C GLY A 150 17.14 6.85 -4.25
N TYR A 151 17.09 6.68 -5.57
CA TYR A 151 18.17 6.02 -6.33
C TYR A 151 19.53 6.69 -6.14
N ALA A 152 19.56 8.02 -6.08
CA ALA A 152 20.80 8.76 -5.80
C ALA A 152 21.38 8.49 -4.41
N LYS A 153 20.58 7.99 -3.48
CA LYS A 153 20.97 7.55 -2.12
C LYS A 153 21.35 6.06 -2.07
N GLY A 154 21.28 5.37 -3.20
CA GLY A 154 21.55 3.93 -3.31
C GLY A 154 20.35 3.02 -3.00
N TYR A 155 19.14 3.56 -2.95
CA TYR A 155 17.92 2.75 -2.87
C TYR A 155 17.75 1.92 -4.14
N SER A 156 17.06 0.80 -4.03
CA SER A 156 16.83 -0.13 -5.15
C SER A 156 15.75 -1.13 -4.75
N VAL A 157 14.94 -1.57 -5.70
CA VAL A 157 13.87 -2.55 -5.44
C VAL A 157 14.38 -3.86 -4.83
N GLY A 158 15.60 -4.29 -5.15
CA GLY A 158 16.18 -5.54 -4.65
C GLY A 158 16.97 -5.40 -3.35
N LYS A 159 16.97 -4.24 -2.69
CA LYS A 159 17.76 -3.99 -1.48
C LYS A 159 16.89 -3.50 -0.33
N LYS A 160 16.93 -4.19 0.81
CA LYS A 160 16.35 -3.67 2.05
C LYS A 160 17.22 -2.52 2.56
N THR A 161 16.70 -1.30 2.46
CA THR A 161 17.36 -0.05 2.86
C THR A 161 16.45 0.73 3.81
N GLU A 162 16.76 2.02 4.04
CA GLU A 162 15.85 2.95 4.74
C GLU A 162 14.61 3.33 3.91
N SER A 163 14.58 3.01 2.59
CA SER A 163 13.37 3.15 1.77
C SER A 163 12.22 2.38 2.40
N GLN A 164 11.01 2.91 2.29
CA GLN A 164 9.79 2.22 2.74
C GLN A 164 9.45 0.99 1.88
N CYS A 165 10.07 0.86 0.71
CA CYS A 165 9.80 -0.14 -0.32
C CYS A 165 11.02 -0.99 -0.64
N SER A 166 10.81 -2.29 -0.84
CA SER A 166 11.76 -3.25 -1.46
C SER A 166 11.08 -4.59 -1.64
N VAL A 167 11.63 -5.45 -2.51
CA VAL A 167 11.14 -6.85 -2.69
C VAL A 167 11.02 -7.58 -1.35
N GLN A 168 12.01 -7.41 -0.45
CA GLN A 168 12.00 -8.05 0.88
C GLN A 168 10.87 -7.53 1.77
N LYS A 169 10.63 -6.21 1.78
CA LYS A 169 9.51 -5.61 2.52
C LYS A 169 8.15 -5.97 1.91
N MET A 170 8.07 -6.05 0.57
CA MET A 170 6.88 -6.57 -0.11
C MET A 170 6.57 -8.02 0.30
N GLU A 171 7.61 -8.85 0.46
CA GLU A 171 7.43 -10.23 0.94
C GLU A 171 6.89 -10.25 2.37
N GLU A 172 7.51 -9.49 3.27
CA GLU A 172 7.09 -9.36 4.67
C GLU A 172 5.64 -8.86 4.81
N GLY A 173 5.20 -7.94 3.96
CA GLY A 173 3.85 -7.36 3.96
C GLY A 173 2.85 -8.05 3.05
N HIS A 174 3.22 -9.18 2.41
CA HIS A 174 2.38 -9.91 1.46
C HIS A 174 1.89 -9.07 0.27
N LEU A 175 2.74 -8.14 -0.20
CA LEU A 175 2.49 -7.34 -1.39
C LEU A 175 3.09 -8.02 -2.63
N ASP A 176 2.29 -8.14 -3.71
CA ASP A 176 2.74 -8.78 -4.96
C ASP A 176 3.18 -7.79 -6.02
N ALA A 177 2.57 -6.60 -6.03
CA ALA A 177 2.82 -5.60 -7.06
C ALA A 177 2.90 -4.18 -6.50
N GLN A 178 3.63 -3.30 -7.20
CA GLN A 178 3.73 -1.88 -6.85
C GLN A 178 3.94 -1.02 -8.09
N VAL A 179 3.44 0.22 -8.07
CA VAL A 179 3.71 1.20 -9.12
C VAL A 179 4.84 2.12 -8.67
N LEU A 180 5.98 2.05 -9.37
CA LEU A 180 7.14 2.93 -9.16
C LEU A 180 6.98 4.21 -9.96
N ILE A 181 7.30 5.34 -9.36
CA ILE A 181 6.99 6.66 -9.88
C ILE A 181 8.22 7.35 -10.49
N SER A 182 8.08 7.79 -11.74
CA SER A 182 8.93 8.81 -12.32
C SER A 182 8.35 10.18 -11.98
N PHE A 183 8.95 10.88 -11.01
CA PHE A 183 8.47 12.15 -10.50
C PHE A 183 9.26 13.35 -11.03
N LEU A 184 8.56 14.44 -11.33
CA LEU A 184 9.17 15.71 -11.73
C LEU A 184 8.61 16.90 -10.94
N TRP A 185 9.49 17.66 -10.31
CA TRP A 185 9.13 19.00 -9.83
C TRP A 185 8.75 19.92 -11.00
N GLN A 186 7.67 20.69 -10.83
CA GLN A 186 7.24 21.64 -11.84
C GLN A 186 8.27 22.76 -12.02
N GLY A 187 8.81 22.87 -13.22
CA GLY A 187 9.66 23.96 -13.68
C GLY A 187 8.92 24.96 -14.59
N PRO A 188 9.66 25.90 -15.22
CA PRO A 188 9.13 26.80 -16.24
C PRO A 188 8.56 26.05 -17.44
N THR A 189 7.54 26.63 -18.10
CA THR A 189 6.83 26.00 -19.23
C THR A 189 7.28 26.53 -20.61
N ASP A 190 8.43 27.21 -20.68
CA ASP A 190 9.07 27.56 -21.96
C ASP A 190 9.56 26.30 -22.70
N ASP A 191 9.89 26.43 -23.99
CA ASP A 191 10.26 25.31 -24.84
C ASP A 191 11.50 24.57 -24.35
N ALA A 192 12.54 25.31 -23.94
CA ALA A 192 13.78 24.70 -23.48
C ALA A 192 13.62 23.95 -22.16
N SER A 193 12.87 24.52 -21.20
CA SER A 193 12.56 23.88 -19.92
C SER A 193 11.67 22.65 -20.09
N SER A 194 10.67 22.73 -20.98
CA SER A 194 9.78 21.61 -21.30
C SER A 194 10.55 20.45 -21.94
N GLN A 195 11.50 20.75 -22.86
CA GLN A 195 12.33 19.73 -23.49
C GLN A 195 13.21 19.01 -22.45
N LYS A 196 13.85 19.76 -21.53
CA LYS A 196 14.64 19.17 -20.42
C LYS A 196 13.79 18.30 -19.49
N ALA A 197 12.52 18.68 -19.26
CA ALA A 197 11.60 17.89 -18.47
C ALA A 197 11.29 16.52 -19.13
N VAL A 198 11.06 16.52 -20.44
CA VAL A 198 10.89 15.29 -21.24
C VAL A 198 12.11 14.38 -21.11
N GLU A 199 13.31 14.94 -21.35
CA GLU A 199 14.56 14.17 -21.28
C GLU A 199 14.80 13.58 -19.89
N LYS A 200 14.54 14.37 -18.83
CA LYS A 200 14.68 13.91 -17.44
C LYS A 200 13.66 12.80 -17.13
N ASN A 201 12.40 12.95 -17.54
CA ASN A 201 11.35 11.97 -17.28
C ASN A 201 11.66 10.63 -17.96
N LEU A 202 12.03 10.67 -19.25
CA LEU A 202 12.38 9.44 -19.99
C LEU A 202 13.58 8.74 -19.35
N ARG A 203 14.60 9.50 -18.89
CA ARG A 203 15.72 8.91 -18.17
C ARG A 203 15.29 8.24 -16.85
N GLN A 204 14.46 8.90 -16.05
CA GLN A 204 13.97 8.29 -14.79
C GLN A 204 13.17 6.99 -15.07
N ILE A 205 12.37 6.94 -16.13
CA ILE A 205 11.69 5.73 -16.55
C ILE A 205 12.70 4.63 -16.92
N GLU A 206 13.75 4.98 -17.67
CA GLU A 206 14.84 4.05 -18.02
C GLU A 206 15.58 3.54 -16.76
N GLU A 207 15.86 4.42 -15.79
CA GLU A 207 16.48 4.06 -14.50
C GLU A 207 15.62 3.06 -13.70
N ILE A 208 14.28 3.21 -13.71
CA ILE A 208 13.36 2.24 -13.12
C ILE A 208 13.47 0.88 -13.83
N ILE A 209 13.44 0.89 -15.16
CA ILE A 209 13.58 -0.33 -15.98
C ILE A 209 14.91 -1.04 -15.69
N GLU A 210 16.00 -0.29 -15.62
CA GLU A 210 17.33 -0.81 -15.31
C GLU A 210 17.40 -1.38 -13.89
N ASP A 211 16.80 -0.70 -12.89
CA ASP A 211 16.86 -1.18 -11.51
C ASP A 211 16.09 -2.48 -11.31
N VAL A 212 14.86 -2.57 -11.81
CA VAL A 212 14.06 -3.82 -11.78
C VAL A 212 14.78 -4.94 -12.55
N GLY A 213 15.39 -4.61 -13.69
CA GLY A 213 16.13 -5.56 -14.52
C GLY A 213 17.38 -6.18 -13.87
N LYS A 214 17.90 -5.61 -12.79
CA LYS A 214 19.03 -6.17 -12.02
C LYS A 214 18.65 -7.42 -11.22
N TYR A 215 17.36 -7.66 -10.97
CA TYR A 215 16.87 -8.70 -10.06
C TYR A 215 15.84 -9.63 -10.74
N PRO A 216 16.19 -10.25 -11.89
CA PRO A 216 15.22 -11.01 -12.69
C PRO A 216 14.64 -12.25 -11.99
N ASP A 217 15.33 -12.78 -10.97
CA ASP A 217 14.82 -13.91 -10.17
C ASP A 217 13.84 -13.48 -9.07
N LEU A 218 13.83 -12.20 -8.68
CA LEU A 218 13.01 -11.67 -7.60
C LEU A 218 11.79 -10.90 -8.12
N CYS A 219 11.92 -10.19 -9.23
CA CYS A 219 10.89 -9.29 -9.73
C CYS A 219 10.92 -9.11 -11.24
N GLY A 220 9.95 -8.38 -11.77
CA GLY A 220 9.88 -8.00 -13.17
C GLY A 220 8.94 -6.82 -13.40
N LEU A 221 9.08 -6.18 -14.57
CA LEU A 221 8.14 -5.14 -15.01
C LEU A 221 6.89 -5.78 -15.60
N ALA A 222 5.74 -5.21 -15.29
CA ALA A 222 4.45 -5.52 -15.88
C ALA A 222 3.86 -4.27 -16.55
N LYS A 223 3.19 -4.45 -17.68
CA LYS A 223 2.49 -3.41 -18.45
C LYS A 223 0.98 -3.67 -18.51
N THR A 224 0.56 -4.86 -18.11
CA THR A 224 -0.83 -5.33 -18.09
C THR A 224 -1.13 -6.09 -16.81
N PRO A 225 -2.41 -6.21 -16.41
CA PRO A 225 -2.82 -7.05 -15.29
C PRO A 225 -2.37 -8.51 -15.44
N GLU A 226 -2.45 -9.06 -16.66
CA GLU A 226 -2.09 -10.44 -16.96
C GLU A 226 -0.59 -10.70 -16.78
N GLU A 227 0.28 -9.72 -17.08
CA GLU A 227 1.73 -9.82 -16.86
C GLU A 227 2.05 -9.81 -15.37
N ALA A 228 1.35 -9.01 -14.55
CA ALA A 228 1.53 -9.02 -13.10
C ALA A 228 1.12 -10.36 -12.48
N GLU A 229 -0.03 -10.91 -12.88
CA GLU A 229 -0.44 -12.26 -12.46
C GLU A 229 0.56 -13.34 -12.89
N ALA A 230 1.14 -13.22 -14.09
CA ALA A 230 2.16 -14.16 -14.56
C ALA A 230 3.44 -14.11 -13.70
N LEU A 231 3.88 -12.91 -13.30
CA LEU A 231 5.02 -12.74 -12.39
C LEU A 231 4.72 -13.33 -11.01
N ARG A 232 3.56 -13.00 -10.43
CA ARG A 232 3.10 -13.54 -9.16
C ARG A 232 3.08 -15.08 -9.17
N ASN A 233 2.54 -15.69 -10.22
CA ASN A 233 2.49 -17.14 -10.36
C ASN A 233 3.87 -17.81 -10.47
N GLN A 234 4.91 -17.01 -10.75
CA GLN A 234 6.33 -17.44 -10.73
C GLN A 234 7.00 -17.17 -9.37
N GLY A 235 6.28 -16.65 -8.35
CA GLY A 235 6.84 -16.24 -7.07
C GLY A 235 7.66 -14.94 -7.15
N ARG A 236 7.43 -14.10 -8.18
CA ARG A 236 8.15 -12.85 -8.43
C ARG A 236 7.26 -11.65 -8.20
N LYS A 237 7.83 -10.57 -7.68
CA LYS A 237 7.10 -9.31 -7.50
C LYS A 237 6.96 -8.57 -8.84
N ALA A 238 5.81 -7.92 -9.03
CA ALA A 238 5.51 -7.19 -10.25
C ALA A 238 5.66 -5.67 -10.03
N PHE A 239 6.41 -4.99 -10.86
CA PHE A 239 6.48 -3.52 -10.84
C PHE A 239 5.84 -2.93 -12.09
N PHE A 240 5.03 -1.90 -11.88
CA PHE A 240 4.50 -1.04 -12.92
C PHE A 240 5.22 0.31 -12.87
N ILE A 241 5.07 1.12 -13.91
CA ILE A 241 5.65 2.47 -13.98
C ILE A 241 4.52 3.49 -14.09
N GLY A 242 4.48 4.44 -13.14
CA GLY A 242 3.68 5.65 -13.20
C GLY A 242 4.54 6.88 -13.49
N VAL A 243 3.93 7.92 -14.01
CA VAL A 243 4.56 9.24 -14.13
C VAL A 243 3.79 10.22 -13.29
N GLU A 244 4.47 10.90 -12.38
CA GLU A 244 3.86 11.97 -11.60
C GLU A 244 4.35 13.33 -12.08
N ASN A 245 3.38 14.15 -12.50
CA ASN A 245 3.45 15.42 -13.18
C ASN A 245 3.61 15.30 -14.70
N GLY A 246 2.50 15.49 -15.44
CA GLY A 246 2.46 15.56 -16.89
C GLY A 246 3.36 16.64 -17.53
N TYR A 247 4.06 17.43 -16.71
CA TYR A 247 5.15 18.31 -17.16
C TYR A 247 6.19 17.55 -17.99
N GLY A 248 6.41 16.27 -17.68
CA GLY A 248 7.28 15.37 -18.43
C GLY A 248 6.80 15.00 -19.84
N ILE A 249 5.55 15.31 -20.21
CA ILE A 249 5.05 15.16 -21.59
C ILE A 249 5.66 16.26 -22.48
N GLY A 250 5.96 17.44 -21.90
CA GLY A 250 6.43 18.60 -22.66
C GLY A 250 5.34 19.17 -23.55
N LYS A 251 5.69 19.50 -24.80
CA LYS A 251 4.79 20.13 -25.81
C LYS A 251 4.49 19.23 -27.00
N ASP A 252 5.00 18.00 -27.02
CA ASP A 252 4.82 17.02 -28.07
C ASP A 252 4.02 15.81 -27.54
N LEU A 253 2.79 15.64 -28.01
CA LEU A 253 1.92 14.52 -27.67
C LEU A 253 2.56 13.15 -28.00
N GLY A 254 3.48 13.09 -28.96
CA GLY A 254 4.22 11.87 -29.29
C GLY A 254 5.04 11.32 -28.14
N ASN A 255 5.35 12.13 -27.12
CA ASN A 255 6.05 11.67 -25.92
C ASN A 255 5.17 10.75 -25.06
N ILE A 256 3.83 10.88 -25.11
CA ILE A 256 2.89 9.97 -24.43
C ILE A 256 3.06 8.55 -24.99
N LYS A 257 3.15 8.42 -26.30
CA LYS A 257 3.43 7.12 -26.94
C LYS A 257 4.79 6.56 -26.53
N LYS A 258 5.84 7.37 -26.47
CA LYS A 258 7.17 6.91 -26.01
C LYS A 258 7.11 6.36 -24.59
N MET A 259 6.40 7.05 -23.69
CA MET A 259 6.18 6.59 -22.31
C MET A 259 5.41 5.26 -22.28
N ARG A 260 4.34 5.15 -23.10
CA ARG A 260 3.57 3.89 -23.24
C ARG A 260 4.45 2.73 -23.71
N ASP A 261 5.28 2.95 -24.71
CA ASP A 261 6.19 1.93 -25.25
C ASP A 261 7.20 1.46 -24.18
N LEU A 262 7.68 2.37 -23.31
CA LEU A 262 8.52 2.05 -22.16
C LEU A 262 7.76 1.32 -21.03
N GLY A 263 6.44 1.35 -21.01
CA GLY A 263 5.62 0.60 -20.06
C GLY A 263 4.88 1.44 -19.04
N VAL A 264 4.82 2.76 -19.20
CA VAL A 264 4.03 3.63 -18.32
C VAL A 264 2.56 3.26 -18.39
N VAL A 265 1.91 3.08 -17.23
CA VAL A 265 0.51 2.67 -17.11
C VAL A 265 -0.41 3.81 -16.73
N TYR A 266 0.09 4.84 -16.05
CA TYR A 266 -0.66 6.07 -15.79
C TYR A 266 0.22 7.32 -15.77
N ILE A 267 -0.41 8.49 -15.95
CA ILE A 267 0.25 9.79 -15.81
C ILE A 267 -0.65 10.70 -14.97
N THR A 268 -0.12 11.24 -13.86
CA THR A 268 -0.74 12.32 -13.07
C THR A 268 -0.57 13.63 -13.81
N LEU A 269 -1.66 14.32 -14.12
CA LEU A 269 -1.64 15.47 -15.05
C LEU A 269 -0.82 16.67 -14.57
N CYS A 270 -0.75 16.91 -13.26
CA CYS A 270 0.10 17.93 -12.63
C CYS A 270 0.47 17.49 -11.21
N HIS A 271 1.36 18.26 -10.57
CA HIS A 271 1.69 18.10 -9.15
C HIS A 271 1.29 19.37 -8.37
N PHE A 272 2.12 19.97 -7.51
CA PHE A 272 1.76 21.14 -6.67
C PHE A 272 1.68 22.49 -7.40
N ARG A 273 1.87 22.54 -8.70
CA ARG A 273 1.77 23.78 -9.49
C ARG A 273 1.02 23.51 -10.79
N ASP A 274 0.38 24.58 -11.29
CA ASP A 274 -0.20 24.58 -12.62
C ASP A 274 0.90 24.35 -13.67
N ASN A 275 0.52 23.65 -14.75
CA ASN A 275 1.40 23.43 -15.89
C ASN A 275 0.67 23.72 -17.21
N SER A 276 1.27 23.32 -18.35
CA SER A 276 0.66 23.52 -19.66
C SER A 276 -0.62 22.68 -19.90
N ILE A 277 -0.88 21.68 -19.05
CA ILE A 277 -1.99 20.75 -19.19
C ILE A 277 -3.19 21.20 -18.37
N CYS A 278 -2.99 21.53 -17.09
CA CYS A 278 -4.09 21.78 -16.17
C CYS A 278 -3.69 22.58 -14.93
N ASN A 279 -4.71 22.93 -14.12
CA ASN A 279 -4.54 23.52 -12.81
C ASN A 279 -4.46 22.45 -11.73
N THR A 280 -3.68 22.75 -10.69
CA THR A 280 -3.50 21.89 -9.49
C THR A 280 -4.53 22.22 -8.40
N SER A 281 -4.75 21.26 -7.48
CA SER A 281 -5.53 21.47 -6.24
C SER A 281 -4.81 22.36 -5.22
N SER A 282 -3.49 22.52 -5.35
CA SER A 282 -2.67 23.33 -4.44
C SER A 282 -3.05 24.82 -4.53
N ARG A 283 -3.24 25.47 -3.37
CA ARG A 283 -3.56 26.89 -3.28
C ARG A 283 -2.39 27.84 -3.53
N HIS A 284 -1.20 27.34 -3.82
CA HIS A 284 0.01 28.16 -4.05
C HIS A 284 -0.04 28.85 -5.43
N GLY A 285 -0.93 29.84 -5.57
CA GLY A 285 -1.07 30.64 -6.77
C GLY A 285 -1.93 30.03 -7.88
N SER A 286 -2.55 28.89 -7.64
CA SER A 286 -3.51 28.26 -8.54
C SER A 286 -4.96 28.66 -8.23
N ASP A 287 -5.78 28.66 -9.26
CA ASP A 287 -7.26 28.77 -9.16
C ASP A 287 -7.86 27.36 -9.30
N PRO A 288 -8.32 26.73 -8.21
CA PRO A 288 -8.81 25.36 -8.26
C PRO A 288 -10.15 25.21 -9.03
N SER A 289 -10.79 26.30 -9.40
CA SER A 289 -11.99 26.28 -10.27
C SER A 289 -11.65 26.12 -11.76
N LYS A 290 -10.41 26.41 -12.16
CA LYS A 290 -9.93 26.21 -13.53
C LYS A 290 -9.53 24.76 -13.74
N GLY A 291 -9.69 24.30 -14.97
CA GLY A 291 -9.51 22.91 -15.37
C GLY A 291 -8.42 22.70 -16.42
N LEU A 292 -8.72 21.86 -17.40
CA LEU A 292 -7.84 21.57 -18.51
C LEU A 292 -7.64 22.80 -19.40
N THR A 293 -6.40 22.99 -19.85
CA THR A 293 -6.11 23.88 -20.98
C THR A 293 -6.57 23.23 -22.30
N GLU A 294 -6.51 23.95 -23.40
CA GLU A 294 -6.76 23.35 -24.72
C GLU A 294 -5.74 22.23 -25.02
N TYR A 295 -4.46 22.44 -24.68
CA TYR A 295 -3.45 21.40 -24.78
C TYR A 295 -3.75 20.21 -23.84
N GLY A 296 -4.25 20.49 -22.64
CA GLY A 296 -4.65 19.46 -21.69
C GLY A 296 -5.75 18.53 -22.21
N ARG A 297 -6.70 19.05 -22.98
CA ARG A 297 -7.73 18.23 -23.66
C ARG A 297 -7.11 17.28 -24.68
N GLN A 298 -6.14 17.76 -25.46
CA GLN A 298 -5.41 16.94 -26.43
C GLN A 298 -4.58 15.85 -25.71
N VAL A 299 -3.98 16.18 -24.55
CA VAL A 299 -3.29 15.19 -23.71
C VAL A 299 -4.24 14.11 -23.22
N VAL A 300 -5.41 14.46 -22.70
CA VAL A 300 -6.44 13.50 -22.25
C VAL A 300 -6.89 12.59 -23.40
N GLU A 301 -7.13 13.15 -24.58
CA GLU A 301 -7.51 12.37 -25.77
C GLU A 301 -6.38 11.41 -26.18
N GLU A 302 -5.14 11.88 -26.23
CA GLU A 302 -3.98 11.07 -26.58
C GLU A 302 -3.71 9.95 -25.55
N MET A 303 -3.85 10.24 -24.24
CA MET A 303 -3.73 9.22 -23.20
C MET A 303 -4.76 8.11 -23.37
N ASN A 304 -6.03 8.45 -23.67
CA ASN A 304 -7.06 7.46 -23.97
C ASN A 304 -6.66 6.61 -25.20
N ARG A 305 -6.17 7.25 -26.28
CA ARG A 305 -5.72 6.57 -27.50
C ARG A 305 -4.53 5.63 -27.26
N GLN A 306 -3.64 5.95 -26.33
CA GLN A 306 -2.48 5.14 -25.98
C GLN A 306 -2.78 4.07 -24.90
N GLY A 307 -3.96 4.08 -24.30
CA GLY A 307 -4.30 3.18 -23.20
C GLY A 307 -3.53 3.44 -21.91
N ILE A 308 -3.23 4.71 -21.62
CA ILE A 308 -2.62 5.19 -20.38
C ILE A 308 -3.72 5.76 -19.50
N MET A 309 -3.82 5.31 -18.25
CA MET A 309 -4.81 5.83 -17.31
C MET A 309 -4.50 7.28 -16.94
N ILE A 310 -5.55 8.12 -16.90
CA ILE A 310 -5.48 9.51 -16.45
C ILE A 310 -5.56 9.52 -14.92
N ASP A 311 -4.52 10.02 -14.27
CA ASP A 311 -4.50 10.15 -12.82
C ASP A 311 -4.79 11.58 -12.36
N LEU A 312 -5.75 11.70 -11.44
CA LEU A 312 -6.31 12.95 -10.92
C LEU A 312 -5.96 13.21 -9.45
N SER A 313 -4.87 12.61 -8.93
CA SER A 313 -4.50 12.74 -7.53
C SER A 313 -4.11 14.16 -7.10
N HIS A 314 -3.47 14.96 -7.94
CA HIS A 314 -3.05 16.34 -7.67
C HIS A 314 -3.89 17.41 -8.38
N PRO A 315 -4.51 17.14 -9.53
CA PRO A 315 -5.33 18.10 -10.27
C PRO A 315 -6.42 18.80 -9.46
N SER A 316 -6.75 20.01 -9.88
CA SER A 316 -7.80 20.83 -9.30
C SER A 316 -9.19 20.20 -9.46
N ALA A 317 -10.18 20.69 -8.69
CA ALA A 317 -11.57 20.30 -8.89
C ALA A 317 -12.06 20.63 -10.32
N GLY A 318 -11.65 21.78 -10.88
CA GLY A 318 -11.96 22.13 -12.29
C GLY A 318 -11.37 21.10 -13.26
N THR A 319 -10.10 20.70 -13.08
CA THR A 319 -9.47 19.67 -13.90
C THR A 319 -10.17 18.31 -13.74
N PHE A 320 -10.54 17.94 -12.51
CA PHE A 320 -11.30 16.72 -12.27
C PHE A 320 -12.59 16.68 -13.11
N TRP A 321 -13.41 17.73 -13.02
CA TRP A 321 -14.69 17.80 -13.77
C TRP A 321 -14.50 17.82 -15.28
N ASP A 322 -13.46 18.48 -15.77
CA ASP A 322 -13.13 18.45 -17.19
C ASP A 322 -12.72 17.05 -17.64
N CYS A 323 -11.91 16.31 -16.86
CA CYS A 323 -11.54 14.94 -17.20
C CYS A 323 -12.73 13.99 -17.17
N ILE A 324 -13.63 14.09 -16.18
CA ILE A 324 -14.89 13.32 -16.16
C ILE A 324 -15.72 13.58 -17.44
N LYS A 325 -15.70 14.82 -17.91
CA LYS A 325 -16.46 15.21 -19.13
C LYS A 325 -15.82 14.76 -20.44
N TYR A 326 -14.49 14.85 -20.56
CA TYR A 326 -13.80 14.70 -21.83
C TYR A 326 -13.10 13.34 -22.00
N SER A 327 -12.75 12.63 -20.93
CA SER A 327 -12.19 11.29 -21.03
C SER A 327 -13.23 10.31 -21.57
N LYS A 328 -12.80 9.47 -22.51
CA LYS A 328 -13.60 8.34 -23.03
C LYS A 328 -13.38 7.05 -22.23
N ALA A 329 -12.43 7.08 -21.29
CA ALA A 329 -12.05 5.95 -20.47
C ALA A 329 -12.22 6.31 -18.97
N PRO A 330 -12.38 5.33 -18.09
CA PRO A 330 -12.34 5.56 -16.65
C PRO A 330 -11.05 6.25 -16.23
N VAL A 331 -11.15 7.14 -15.22
CA VAL A 331 -10.00 7.84 -14.64
C VAL A 331 -9.66 7.27 -13.26
N ILE A 332 -8.45 7.56 -12.76
CA ILE A 332 -8.02 7.13 -11.43
C ILE A 332 -7.64 8.33 -10.56
N CYS A 333 -7.59 8.11 -9.25
CA CYS A 333 -6.80 8.88 -8.31
C CYS A 333 -5.81 7.91 -7.65
N SER A 334 -4.55 7.93 -8.06
CA SER A 334 -3.52 6.95 -7.66
C SER A 334 -3.16 7.00 -6.18
N HIS A 335 -3.32 8.19 -5.55
CA HIS A 335 -3.09 8.44 -4.13
C HIS A 335 -3.88 9.69 -3.69
N SER A 336 -5.05 9.50 -3.12
CA SER A 336 -5.96 10.57 -2.68
C SER A 336 -6.71 10.17 -1.40
N GLY A 337 -7.63 11.01 -0.92
CA GLY A 337 -8.43 10.70 0.26
C GLY A 337 -9.78 11.42 0.24
N ALA A 338 -10.52 11.34 1.34
CA ALA A 338 -11.85 11.93 1.48
C ALA A 338 -11.79 13.32 2.13
N LYS A 339 -12.22 14.36 1.43
CA LYS A 339 -12.27 15.74 1.94
C LYS A 339 -13.24 15.91 3.10
N ALA A 340 -14.26 15.05 3.19
CA ALA A 340 -15.22 15.06 4.27
C ALA A 340 -14.61 14.61 5.62
N VAL A 341 -13.59 13.74 5.61
CA VAL A 341 -12.89 13.28 6.82
C VAL A 341 -11.91 14.36 7.31
N TYR A 342 -11.10 14.87 6.39
CA TYR A 342 -10.22 16.00 6.66
C TYR A 342 -10.20 16.96 5.47
N GLY A 343 -10.51 18.23 5.73
CA GLY A 343 -10.76 19.26 4.71
C GLY A 343 -9.51 19.71 3.94
N HIS A 344 -8.62 18.79 3.59
CA HIS A 344 -7.42 19.05 2.79
C HIS A 344 -7.75 19.10 1.29
N ASP A 345 -7.05 19.95 0.53
CA ASP A 345 -7.33 20.14 -0.90
C ASP A 345 -6.90 18.95 -1.78
N ARG A 346 -6.09 18.01 -1.25
CA ARG A 346 -5.72 16.75 -1.89
C ARG A 346 -6.84 15.68 -1.83
N GLY A 347 -7.85 15.88 -0.95
CA GLY A 347 -9.01 14.99 -0.84
C GLY A 347 -10.11 15.33 -1.84
N LEU A 348 -10.81 14.30 -2.33
CA LEU A 348 -12.02 14.44 -3.14
C LEU A 348 -13.22 14.72 -2.23
N ASP A 349 -14.12 15.60 -2.68
CA ASP A 349 -15.43 15.74 -2.04
C ASP A 349 -16.38 14.60 -2.45
N ASP A 350 -17.53 14.47 -1.74
CA ASP A 350 -18.49 13.38 -1.98
C ASP A 350 -19.11 13.41 -3.38
N ARG A 351 -19.19 14.59 -4.01
CA ARG A 351 -19.70 14.72 -5.39
C ARG A 351 -18.66 14.17 -6.37
N GLN A 352 -17.37 14.44 -6.12
CA GLN A 352 -16.28 13.93 -6.93
C GLN A 352 -16.15 12.40 -6.76
N LEU A 353 -16.27 11.87 -5.53
CA LEU A 353 -16.26 10.45 -5.28
C LEU A 353 -17.39 9.70 -6.03
N LYS A 354 -18.61 10.25 -6.01
CA LYS A 354 -19.74 9.69 -6.77
C LYS A 354 -19.51 9.75 -8.28
N ALA A 355 -19.03 10.88 -8.79
CA ALA A 355 -18.75 11.04 -10.22
C ALA A 355 -17.62 10.13 -10.70
N LEU A 356 -16.59 9.90 -9.86
CA LEU A 356 -15.52 8.94 -10.15
C LEU A 356 -16.09 7.52 -10.28
N ALA A 357 -16.97 7.12 -9.36
CA ALA A 357 -17.63 5.82 -9.40
C ALA A 357 -18.54 5.68 -10.65
N GLU A 358 -19.35 6.69 -10.95
CA GLU A 358 -20.20 6.74 -12.16
C GLU A 358 -19.38 6.66 -13.45
N ASN A 359 -18.16 7.22 -13.47
CA ASN A 359 -17.21 7.11 -14.57
C ASN A 359 -16.59 5.70 -14.68
N GLY A 360 -16.79 4.81 -13.71
CA GLY A 360 -16.14 3.50 -13.63
C GLY A 360 -14.73 3.53 -13.02
N GLY A 361 -14.27 4.69 -12.57
CA GLY A 361 -12.93 4.93 -12.03
C GLY A 361 -12.68 4.32 -10.65
N VAL A 362 -11.52 4.65 -10.07
CA VAL A 362 -11.09 4.16 -8.75
C VAL A 362 -10.25 5.22 -8.02
N ILE A 363 -10.51 5.39 -6.72
CA ILE A 363 -9.65 6.15 -5.81
C ILE A 363 -8.79 5.19 -5.01
N GLN A 364 -7.49 5.48 -4.92
CA GLN A 364 -6.54 4.80 -4.06
C GLN A 364 -6.23 5.70 -2.87
N VAL A 365 -6.37 5.18 -1.66
CA VAL A 365 -6.25 5.99 -0.44
C VAL A 365 -4.80 6.07 0.00
N TYR A 366 -4.30 7.28 0.22
CA TYR A 366 -2.94 7.58 0.63
C TYR A 366 -2.72 7.34 2.13
N SER A 367 -1.43 7.24 2.51
CA SER A 367 -0.98 7.21 3.92
C SER A 367 -0.23 8.48 4.36
N VAL A 368 -0.38 9.60 3.65
CA VAL A 368 0.33 10.86 3.92
C VAL A 368 -0.21 11.55 5.17
N PRO A 369 0.57 11.67 6.27
CA PRO A 369 0.06 12.17 7.55
C PRO A 369 -0.54 13.57 7.47
N GLU A 370 0.04 14.48 6.66
CA GLU A 370 -0.45 15.86 6.51
C GLU A 370 -1.82 15.95 5.87
N TYR A 371 -2.23 14.94 5.12
CA TYR A 371 -3.49 14.91 4.37
C TYR A 371 -4.57 14.11 5.09
N LEU A 372 -4.17 13.30 6.09
CA LEU A 372 -5.09 12.50 6.91
C LEU A 372 -5.67 13.28 8.09
N GLY A 373 -4.92 14.25 8.65
CA GLY A 373 -5.38 14.98 9.82
C GLY A 373 -4.46 16.13 10.24
N ARG A 374 -4.74 16.73 11.39
CA ARG A 374 -4.07 17.94 11.87
C ARG A 374 -2.67 17.70 12.46
N SER A 375 -2.37 16.51 12.89
CA SER A 375 -1.14 16.22 13.62
C SER A 375 -0.26 15.22 12.88
N ARG A 376 0.67 15.74 12.10
CA ARG A 376 1.60 14.95 11.27
C ARG A 376 2.29 13.81 12.03
N SER A 377 2.66 14.02 13.29
CA SER A 377 3.45 13.06 14.08
C SER A 377 2.62 11.99 14.79
N SER A 378 1.29 12.10 14.76
CA SER A 378 0.39 11.20 15.51
C SER A 378 -0.64 10.48 14.64
N MET A 379 -0.57 10.63 13.32
CA MET A 379 -1.48 9.91 12.42
C MET A 379 -1.17 8.42 12.41
N THR A 380 -2.22 7.63 12.40
CA THR A 380 -2.18 6.18 12.51
C THR A 380 -2.87 5.52 11.32
N ILE A 381 -2.74 4.22 11.22
CA ILE A 381 -3.49 3.40 10.26
C ILE A 381 -5.01 3.57 10.41
N ASP A 382 -5.52 3.88 11.62
CA ASP A 382 -6.95 4.12 11.83
C ASP A 382 -7.41 5.45 11.20
N ASP A 383 -6.55 6.47 11.16
CA ASP A 383 -6.83 7.71 10.44
C ASP A 383 -6.88 7.46 8.91
N MET A 384 -5.98 6.65 8.37
CA MET A 384 -6.04 6.21 6.98
C MET A 384 -7.34 5.44 6.70
N MET A 385 -7.70 4.49 7.59
CA MET A 385 -8.94 3.73 7.48
C MET A 385 -10.19 4.59 7.58
N ALA A 386 -10.18 5.71 8.29
CA ALA A 386 -11.31 6.65 8.31
C ALA A 386 -11.57 7.24 6.91
N HIS A 387 -10.51 7.67 6.19
CA HIS A 387 -10.62 8.12 4.80
C HIS A 387 -11.08 6.97 3.88
N PHE A 388 -10.50 5.80 4.05
CA PHE A 388 -10.83 4.60 3.28
C PHE A 388 -12.30 4.23 3.41
N ASN A 389 -12.81 4.12 4.65
CA ASN A 389 -14.20 3.76 4.93
C ASN A 389 -15.18 4.78 4.35
N HIS A 390 -14.86 6.08 4.44
CA HIS A 390 -15.69 7.13 3.84
C HIS A 390 -15.73 7.02 2.31
N CYS A 391 -14.57 6.77 1.68
CA CYS A 391 -14.54 6.52 0.23
C CYS A 391 -15.41 5.32 -0.16
N VAL A 392 -15.36 4.22 0.60
CA VAL A 392 -16.20 3.03 0.36
C VAL A 392 -17.67 3.34 0.55
N GLU A 393 -18.04 4.11 1.59
CA GLU A 393 -19.42 4.50 1.85
C GLU A 393 -20.02 5.33 0.71
N VAL A 394 -19.22 6.26 0.14
CA VAL A 394 -19.70 7.22 -0.86
C VAL A 394 -19.60 6.71 -2.28
N ALA A 395 -18.47 6.09 -2.65
CA ALA A 395 -18.18 5.63 -4.02
C ALA A 395 -18.57 4.16 -4.26
N GLY A 396 -18.67 3.36 -3.21
CA GLY A 396 -18.86 1.90 -3.31
C GLY A 396 -17.53 1.14 -3.30
N ALA A 397 -17.61 -0.12 -2.87
CA ALA A 397 -16.42 -0.97 -2.67
C ALA A 397 -15.66 -1.28 -3.97
N GLU A 398 -16.31 -1.21 -5.12
CA GLU A 398 -15.71 -1.46 -6.43
C GLU A 398 -14.85 -0.30 -6.95
N HIS A 399 -14.82 0.84 -6.22
CA HIS A 399 -14.18 2.09 -6.64
C HIS A 399 -13.10 2.57 -5.67
N VAL A 400 -12.64 1.73 -4.74
CA VAL A 400 -11.64 2.10 -3.73
C VAL A 400 -10.49 1.10 -3.71
N GLY A 401 -9.28 1.56 -3.39
CA GLY A 401 -8.09 0.74 -3.21
C GLY A 401 -7.01 1.48 -2.41
N ILE A 402 -5.76 1.03 -2.55
CA ILE A 402 -4.59 1.48 -1.77
C ILE A 402 -3.55 2.13 -2.69
N GLY A 403 -3.09 3.32 -2.33
CA GLY A 403 -1.98 4.02 -2.98
C GLY A 403 -1.20 4.80 -1.93
N SER A 404 -0.23 4.16 -1.31
CA SER A 404 0.38 4.57 -0.04
C SER A 404 1.08 5.92 -0.08
N ASP A 405 1.68 6.29 -1.19
CA ASP A 405 2.59 7.43 -1.34
C ASP A 405 3.89 7.23 -0.52
N PHE A 406 4.33 5.97 -0.38
CA PHE A 406 5.58 5.64 0.30
C PHE A 406 6.78 6.23 -0.43
N ASP A 407 7.78 6.63 0.34
CA ASP A 407 8.95 7.39 -0.10
C ASP A 407 8.64 8.79 -0.69
N GLY A 408 7.35 9.13 -0.95
CA GLY A 408 6.87 10.45 -1.39
C GLY A 408 6.29 11.33 -0.28
N GLY A 409 6.16 10.80 0.93
CA GLY A 409 5.60 11.49 2.09
C GLY A 409 4.62 10.66 2.90
N GLY A 410 4.24 9.51 2.38
CA GLY A 410 3.40 8.54 3.06
C GLY A 410 4.08 7.86 4.24
N GLY A 411 3.27 7.20 5.05
CA GLY A 411 3.69 6.43 6.22
C GLY A 411 3.15 6.98 7.52
N VAL A 412 2.29 6.22 8.14
CA VAL A 412 1.65 6.49 9.44
C VAL A 412 2.01 5.40 10.44
N TRP A 413 1.73 5.61 11.72
CA TRP A 413 1.89 4.57 12.73
C TRP A 413 1.05 3.34 12.40
N GLY A 414 1.67 2.18 12.34
CA GLY A 414 1.07 0.90 11.96
C GLY A 414 0.96 0.66 10.45
N CYS A 415 1.39 1.61 9.60
CA CYS A 415 1.49 1.47 8.15
C CYS A 415 2.56 2.42 7.61
N ASN A 416 3.86 2.04 7.75
CA ASN A 416 5.01 2.90 7.47
C ASN A 416 5.93 2.35 6.36
N GLY A 417 5.55 1.30 5.68
CA GLY A 417 6.29 0.69 4.58
C GLY A 417 5.57 -0.54 4.06
N ASP A 418 6.09 -1.13 2.99
CA ASP A 418 5.50 -2.31 2.35
C ASP A 418 5.26 -3.46 3.34
N ASN A 419 6.18 -3.67 4.28
CA ASN A 419 6.09 -4.71 5.31
C ASN A 419 4.89 -4.53 6.26
N ASP A 420 4.35 -3.32 6.38
CA ASP A 420 3.22 -3.02 7.26
C ASP A 420 1.85 -3.15 6.57
N LEU A 421 1.83 -3.35 5.26
CA LEU A 421 0.59 -3.36 4.47
C LEU A 421 -0.40 -4.46 4.87
N ILE A 422 0.10 -5.57 5.43
CA ILE A 422 -0.77 -6.62 6.01
C ILE A 422 -1.70 -6.06 7.10
N ASN A 423 -1.27 -5.03 7.84
CA ASN A 423 -2.07 -4.39 8.87
C ASN A 423 -3.35 -3.75 8.31
N LEU A 424 -3.32 -3.25 7.06
CA LEU A 424 -4.54 -2.76 6.39
C LEU A 424 -5.55 -3.89 6.18
N THR A 425 -5.09 -5.09 5.81
CA THR A 425 -5.99 -6.25 5.69
C THR A 425 -6.57 -6.66 7.03
N VAL A 426 -5.78 -6.61 8.11
CA VAL A 426 -6.27 -6.84 9.47
C VAL A 426 -7.36 -5.83 9.81
N LYS A 427 -7.12 -4.52 9.57
CA LYS A 427 -8.12 -3.46 9.79
C LYS A 427 -9.38 -3.65 8.94
N MET A 428 -9.22 -4.00 7.66
CA MET A 428 -10.36 -4.30 6.79
C MET A 428 -11.22 -5.45 7.35
N LEU A 429 -10.59 -6.51 7.85
CA LEU A 429 -11.30 -7.62 8.50
C LEU A 429 -11.99 -7.19 9.80
N GLU A 430 -11.36 -6.35 10.61
CA GLU A 430 -11.94 -5.79 11.84
C GLU A 430 -13.15 -4.89 11.54
N HIS A 431 -13.13 -4.15 10.43
CA HIS A 431 -14.27 -3.37 9.93
C HIS A 431 -15.36 -4.21 9.26
N GLY A 432 -15.17 -5.55 9.14
CA GLY A 432 -16.18 -6.47 8.61
C GLY A 432 -16.24 -6.54 7.09
N TYR A 433 -15.26 -6.05 6.37
CA TYR A 433 -15.21 -6.22 4.91
C TYR A 433 -15.10 -7.70 4.53
N THR A 434 -15.81 -8.06 3.48
CA THR A 434 -15.81 -9.43 2.95
C THR A 434 -14.53 -9.74 2.17
N PRO A 435 -14.14 -11.02 2.04
CA PRO A 435 -13.01 -11.41 1.20
C PRO A 435 -13.08 -10.89 -0.24
N THR A 436 -14.28 -10.79 -0.81
CA THR A 436 -14.48 -10.26 -2.18
C THR A 436 -14.18 -8.76 -2.24
N GLN A 437 -14.63 -7.98 -1.26
CA GLN A 437 -14.32 -6.55 -1.18
C GLN A 437 -12.83 -6.32 -0.96
N ILE A 438 -12.20 -7.06 -0.04
CA ILE A 438 -10.76 -6.97 0.24
C ILE A 438 -9.95 -7.29 -1.03
N ARG A 439 -10.34 -8.30 -1.83
CA ARG A 439 -9.74 -8.60 -3.13
C ARG A 439 -9.88 -7.42 -4.11
N GLY A 440 -11.04 -6.76 -4.12
CA GLY A 440 -11.26 -5.53 -4.91
C GLY A 440 -10.29 -4.42 -4.50
N PHE A 441 -10.19 -4.15 -3.21
CA PHE A 441 -9.36 -3.08 -2.64
C PHE A 441 -7.87 -3.25 -2.92
N TRP A 442 -7.36 -4.48 -2.81
CA TRP A 442 -5.93 -4.77 -3.00
C TRP A 442 -5.47 -4.80 -4.45
N GLY A 443 -6.35 -4.94 -5.41
CA GLY A 443 -5.89 -4.95 -6.80
C GLY A 443 -7.02 -5.07 -7.82
N GLY A 444 -8.08 -5.81 -7.50
CA GLY A 444 -9.15 -6.09 -8.45
C GLY A 444 -9.75 -4.83 -9.07
N ASN A 445 -9.97 -3.78 -8.28
CA ASN A 445 -10.55 -2.52 -8.75
C ASN A 445 -9.59 -1.75 -9.68
N PHE A 446 -8.33 -1.61 -9.30
CA PHE A 446 -7.32 -0.92 -10.11
C PHE A 446 -7.04 -1.66 -11.43
N MET A 447 -6.85 -2.99 -11.35
CA MET A 447 -6.60 -3.81 -12.53
C MET A 447 -7.78 -3.84 -13.50
N ARG A 448 -9.03 -3.78 -12.99
CA ARG A 448 -10.23 -3.62 -13.81
C ARG A 448 -10.16 -2.33 -14.63
N VAL A 449 -9.84 -1.20 -13.98
CA VAL A 449 -9.73 0.10 -14.67
C VAL A 449 -8.58 0.08 -15.68
N MET A 450 -7.41 -0.43 -15.32
CA MET A 450 -6.29 -0.56 -16.25
C MET A 450 -6.67 -1.36 -17.49
N LYS A 451 -7.30 -2.52 -17.30
CA LYS A 451 -7.75 -3.38 -18.42
C LYS A 451 -8.76 -2.69 -19.31
N GLU A 452 -9.71 -1.96 -18.73
CA GLU A 452 -10.72 -1.21 -19.48
C GLU A 452 -10.08 -0.11 -20.32
N VAL A 453 -9.20 0.72 -19.74
CA VAL A 453 -8.47 1.78 -20.43
C VAL A 453 -7.63 1.22 -21.58
N GLN A 454 -6.91 0.14 -21.36
CA GLN A 454 -6.11 -0.53 -22.40
C GLN A 454 -6.98 -1.14 -23.50
N SER A 455 -8.19 -1.62 -23.17
CA SER A 455 -9.11 -2.19 -24.15
C SER A 455 -9.75 -1.14 -25.07
N ILE A 456 -9.92 0.09 -24.59
CA ILE A 456 -10.42 1.22 -25.38
C ILE A 456 -9.37 1.60 -26.44
N ALA A 457 -8.11 1.74 -26.07
CA ALA A 457 -7.02 2.03 -26.98
C ALA A 457 -6.85 0.99 -28.11
N SER A 458 -7.20 -0.26 -27.87
CA SER A 458 -7.10 -1.33 -28.88
C SER A 458 -8.24 -1.32 -29.93
N ARG A 459 -9.25 -0.46 -29.75
CA ARG A 459 -10.41 -0.36 -30.64
C ARG A 459 -10.32 0.78 -31.64
N ASP A 460 -9.44 1.75 -31.41
CA ASP A 460 -9.12 2.89 -32.29
C ASP A 460 -7.90 2.58 -33.17
#